data_ffd9ab705d66df13c79c6163e62a563f
#
_entry.id   ffd9ab705d66df13c79c6163e62a563f
#
_cell.length_a   1.000
_cell.length_b   1.000
_cell.length_c   1.000
_cell.angle_alpha   90.00
_cell.angle_beta   90.00
_cell.angle_gamma   90.00
#
_symmetry.space_group_name_H-M   'P 1'
#
loop_
_entity.id
_entity.type
_entity.pdbx_description
1 polymer ?
#
loop_
_entity_poly.entity_id
_entity_poly.type
_entity_poly.pdbx_seq_one_letter_code
_entity_poly.pdbx_strand_id
1 'polypeptide(L)'
;MIKLINLSLVLSLLFSLTAFNLIAQQNMTNVYGRRMQSLNGKWDAIVDLYDQGRKNKIYLNKKPENKTDFYEYAFENGLRLNVPSDWNSQMPELKYYEGTIWYGRKFGAVKASGDRLFLHFGAVSYRCRIYLNGQEIAQHEGGFTPFQIEITDAVKENDNFLAVEVNNTRRVDAIPAMAFDWWNYGGITRDVFLVSTPKIFIDDYFVQLDKIKADKINAHVKLSDKLANSSITIEIPELRLKQTLKTNAQGEVKTSFISKEIKRWSPAAPKLYKVKISTQDDQIEEEIGFRNIWVKGEDIFLNGEAIFLKSISFHEEIPQRKGRAFSQADAVVLLSEAKALGCNMIRLAHYPQNEYIVRMAEKMGFLLWEEIPIWQGIDFENESTKEKAGKMMGEMVARDKNRCALAFWGVANETQPSEPRNAFIRHLIATCRAIDTSRLIIAAFDLVRFNKEKQTFVMDDPFTKELDVVAVNKYLGWYHSWPVSPDKAVWDVAKGQPLIISEFGGEALYGKTGEKDVASSWSEDYQETLYKNNLEMFKHIPNLRGTSPWVLFDFRSPFRFHPTNQDGWNRKGLISDQGYRKKAWFLMKHYYDNK
;
A
#
# COMPACT_ATOMS: atom_id res chain seq x y z
N MET A 1 13.63 40.27 -49.99
CA MET A 1 14.19 39.23 -49.14
C MET A 1 13.69 39.35 -47.70
N ILE A 2 12.41 39.67 -47.44
CA ILE A 2 11.84 39.90 -46.07
C ILE A 2 10.45 39.22 -45.89
N LYS A 3 10.08 38.26 -46.70
CA LYS A 3 8.78 37.55 -46.55
C LYS A 3 8.85 36.04 -46.27
N LEU A 4 10.04 35.47 -46.02
CA LEU A 4 10.21 34.03 -45.77
C LEU A 4 10.59 33.66 -44.33
N ILE A 5 10.75 34.66 -43.44
CA ILE A 5 11.18 34.41 -42.04
C ILE A 5 9.99 34.23 -41.08
N ASN A 6 8.78 34.66 -41.46
CA ASN A 6 7.62 34.59 -40.55
C ASN A 6 6.80 33.29 -40.60
N LEU A 7 7.05 32.40 -41.55
CA LEU A 7 6.28 31.15 -41.64
C LEU A 7 6.88 29.99 -40.84
N SER A 8 8.19 30.00 -40.62
CA SER A 8 8.86 28.99 -39.81
C SER A 8 8.70 29.22 -38.29
N LEU A 9 8.50 30.46 -37.85
CA LEU A 9 8.25 30.78 -36.42
C LEU A 9 6.80 30.46 -36.00
N VAL A 10 5.84 30.55 -36.92
CA VAL A 10 4.43 30.20 -36.60
C VAL A 10 4.21 28.69 -36.63
N LEU A 11 4.94 27.91 -37.43
CA LEU A 11 4.89 26.46 -37.40
C LEU A 11 5.61 25.86 -36.15
N SER A 12 6.64 26.51 -35.63
CA SER A 12 7.29 26.04 -34.39
C SER A 12 6.50 26.40 -33.14
N LEU A 13 5.64 27.41 -33.15
CA LEU A 13 4.74 27.72 -32.02
C LEU A 13 3.47 26.85 -31.99
N LEU A 14 3.07 26.24 -33.10
CA LEU A 14 1.92 25.32 -33.16
C LEU A 14 2.27 23.87 -32.79
N PHE A 15 3.55 23.51 -32.73
CA PHE A 15 4.01 22.18 -32.26
C PHE A 15 4.34 22.10 -30.76
N SER A 16 4.31 23.22 -30.05
CA SER A 16 4.64 23.27 -28.61
C SER A 16 3.43 23.25 -27.68
N LEU A 17 2.20 23.06 -28.18
CA LEU A 17 0.97 23.15 -27.37
C LEU A 17 0.22 21.83 -27.15
N THR A 18 0.83 20.69 -27.47
CA THR A 18 0.26 19.38 -27.10
C THR A 18 1.30 18.45 -26.47
N ALA A 19 2.03 18.93 -25.48
CA ALA A 19 2.53 18.04 -24.46
C ALA A 19 1.31 17.64 -23.60
N PHE A 20 0.53 16.67 -24.07
CA PHE A 20 -0.43 15.98 -23.21
C PHE A 20 0.37 15.48 -22.01
N ASN A 21 -0.05 15.86 -20.81
CA ASN A 21 0.45 15.25 -19.59
C ASN A 21 0.11 13.76 -19.64
N LEU A 22 1.02 12.93 -20.19
CA LEU A 22 0.91 11.48 -20.23
C LEU A 22 1.03 10.83 -18.81
N ILE A 23 1.09 11.65 -17.78
CA ILE A 23 1.12 11.18 -16.38
C ILE A 23 -0.33 10.89 -15.97
N ALA A 24 -0.57 9.70 -15.45
CA ALA A 24 -1.85 9.30 -14.90
C ALA A 24 -2.35 10.30 -13.83
N GLN A 25 -3.65 10.57 -13.84
CA GLN A 25 -4.28 11.51 -12.91
C GLN A 25 -4.38 10.92 -11.51
N GLN A 26 -4.46 11.79 -10.51
CA GLN A 26 -4.81 11.38 -9.14
C GLN A 26 -6.20 10.73 -9.15
N ASN A 27 -6.37 9.65 -8.37
CA ASN A 27 -7.64 8.94 -8.31
C ASN A 27 -8.73 9.76 -7.63
N MET A 28 -9.94 9.64 -8.17
CA MET A 28 -11.15 10.00 -7.43
C MET A 28 -11.30 9.10 -6.18
N THR A 29 -11.80 9.67 -5.10
CA THR A 29 -12.03 8.92 -3.86
C THR A 29 -13.19 7.93 -4.04
N ASN A 30 -13.04 6.73 -3.44
CA ASN A 30 -14.05 5.66 -3.43
C ASN A 30 -14.49 5.21 -4.83
N VAL A 31 -13.58 4.68 -5.60
CA VAL A 31 -13.87 4.11 -6.93
C VAL A 31 -14.88 2.96 -6.84
N TYR A 32 -14.78 2.11 -5.81
CA TYR A 32 -15.69 0.95 -5.61
C TYR A 32 -17.14 1.33 -5.31
N GLY A 33 -17.41 2.55 -4.89
CA GLY A 33 -18.76 3.09 -4.68
C GLY A 33 -19.42 3.68 -5.92
N ARG A 34 -18.78 3.59 -7.11
CA ARG A 34 -19.22 4.21 -8.36
C ARG A 34 -19.76 3.19 -9.35
N ARG A 35 -20.41 3.70 -10.40
CA ARG A 35 -20.80 2.86 -11.54
C ARG A 35 -19.56 2.42 -12.31
N MET A 36 -19.31 1.10 -12.33
CA MET A 36 -18.13 0.52 -12.94
C MET A 36 -18.48 -0.65 -13.85
N GLN A 37 -17.64 -0.83 -14.89
CA GLN A 37 -17.60 -2.05 -15.69
C GLN A 37 -16.23 -2.70 -15.45
N SER A 38 -16.24 -3.96 -15.02
CA SER A 38 -14.99 -4.71 -14.80
C SER A 38 -14.34 -5.10 -16.13
N LEU A 39 -13.03 -4.88 -16.21
CA LEU A 39 -12.18 -5.42 -17.28
C LEU A 39 -11.34 -6.60 -16.80
N ASN A 40 -11.56 -7.09 -15.58
CA ASN A 40 -10.90 -8.27 -15.04
C ASN A 40 -11.15 -9.52 -15.88
N GLY A 41 -10.34 -10.54 -15.66
CA GLY A 41 -10.44 -11.83 -16.34
C GLY A 41 -9.18 -12.18 -17.12
N LYS A 42 -9.30 -13.00 -18.15
CA LYS A 42 -8.16 -13.39 -18.99
C LYS A 42 -7.85 -12.33 -20.02
N TRP A 43 -6.62 -11.86 -20.05
CA TRP A 43 -6.07 -10.94 -21.05
C TRP A 43 -5.06 -11.69 -21.90
N ASP A 44 -5.01 -11.36 -23.18
CA ASP A 44 -3.94 -11.85 -24.04
C ASP A 44 -2.62 -11.17 -23.64
N ALA A 45 -1.50 -11.89 -23.72
CA ALA A 45 -0.21 -11.38 -23.26
C ALA A 45 0.94 -11.80 -24.19
N ILE A 46 1.95 -10.94 -24.28
CA ILE A 46 3.18 -11.17 -25.05
C ILE A 46 4.37 -10.91 -24.13
N VAL A 47 5.25 -11.91 -23.98
CA VAL A 47 6.52 -11.75 -23.26
C VAL A 47 7.52 -11.07 -24.18
N ASP A 48 7.95 -9.87 -23.82
CA ASP A 48 8.88 -9.06 -24.64
C ASP A 48 10.29 -9.11 -24.07
N LEU A 49 10.96 -10.25 -24.28
CA LEU A 49 12.28 -10.55 -23.73
C LEU A 49 13.36 -9.53 -24.07
N TYR A 50 13.23 -8.86 -25.22
CA TYR A 50 14.23 -7.92 -25.75
C TYR A 50 13.77 -6.46 -25.71
N ASP A 51 12.61 -6.18 -25.10
CA ASP A 51 12.02 -4.83 -25.01
C ASP A 51 11.84 -4.15 -26.39
N GLN A 52 11.43 -4.95 -27.39
CA GLN A 52 11.26 -4.50 -28.78
C GLN A 52 9.80 -4.17 -29.13
N GLY A 53 8.86 -4.44 -28.24
CA GLY A 53 7.43 -4.30 -28.52
C GLY A 53 7.02 -2.89 -28.94
N ARG A 54 7.62 -1.83 -28.36
CA ARG A 54 7.37 -0.45 -28.77
C ARG A 54 7.90 -0.17 -30.18
N LYS A 55 9.10 -0.64 -30.52
CA LYS A 55 9.68 -0.50 -31.84
C LYS A 55 8.83 -1.22 -32.90
N ASN A 56 8.33 -2.40 -32.57
CA ASN A 56 7.48 -3.20 -33.43
C ASN A 56 5.99 -2.77 -33.36
N LYS A 57 5.67 -1.74 -32.56
CA LYS A 57 4.33 -1.13 -32.45
C LYS A 57 3.24 -2.15 -32.15
N ILE A 58 3.51 -3.14 -31.28
CA ILE A 58 2.56 -4.20 -30.95
C ILE A 58 1.27 -3.67 -30.32
N TYR A 59 1.31 -2.47 -29.72
CA TYR A 59 0.15 -1.76 -29.20
C TYR A 59 -0.90 -1.40 -30.27
N LEU A 60 -0.55 -1.46 -31.58
CA LEU A 60 -1.51 -1.30 -32.68
C LEU A 60 -2.36 -2.53 -32.92
N ASN A 61 -2.01 -3.68 -32.32
CA ASN A 61 -2.70 -4.96 -32.49
C ASN A 61 -2.92 -5.35 -33.97
N LYS A 62 -1.93 -5.10 -34.82
CA LYS A 62 -1.96 -5.51 -36.20
C LYS A 62 -1.68 -7.01 -36.32
N LYS A 63 -2.46 -7.67 -37.18
CA LYS A 63 -2.17 -9.04 -37.57
C LYS A 63 -0.90 -9.11 -38.43
N PRO A 64 -0.08 -10.16 -38.25
CA PRO A 64 1.00 -10.42 -39.19
C PRO A 64 0.43 -10.62 -40.61
N GLU A 65 0.94 -9.85 -41.56
CA GLU A 65 0.47 -9.90 -42.94
C GLU A 65 1.48 -10.61 -43.88
N ASN A 66 2.78 -10.60 -43.45
CA ASN A 66 3.87 -11.15 -44.21
C ASN A 66 4.59 -12.27 -43.49
N LYS A 67 5.26 -13.17 -44.24
CA LYS A 67 6.06 -14.29 -43.64
C LYS A 67 7.27 -13.78 -42.81
N THR A 68 7.64 -12.52 -42.96
CA THR A 68 8.73 -11.87 -42.22
C THR A 68 8.25 -11.17 -40.95
N ASP A 69 6.95 -11.09 -40.73
CA ASP A 69 6.39 -10.50 -39.51
C ASP A 69 6.54 -11.49 -38.33
N PHE A 70 6.81 -10.97 -37.15
CA PHE A 70 6.99 -11.78 -35.95
C PHE A 70 5.63 -12.19 -35.40
N TYR A 71 5.24 -13.46 -35.61
CA TYR A 71 4.00 -14.06 -35.07
C TYR A 71 3.97 -14.07 -33.56
N GLU A 72 5.13 -14.18 -32.90
CA GLU A 72 5.29 -14.16 -31.45
C GLU A 72 4.93 -12.80 -30.82
N TYR A 73 4.88 -11.73 -31.63
CA TYR A 73 4.42 -10.40 -31.20
C TYR A 73 2.95 -10.12 -31.57
N ALA A 74 2.18 -11.13 -31.88
CA ALA A 74 0.74 -11.00 -32.13
C ALA A 74 -0.06 -11.49 -30.92
N PHE A 75 -0.95 -10.67 -30.38
CA PHE A 75 -1.77 -11.01 -29.21
C PHE A 75 -2.66 -12.26 -29.44
N GLU A 76 -3.13 -12.49 -30.66
CA GLU A 76 -4.01 -13.63 -30.99
C GLU A 76 -3.35 -14.99 -30.71
N ASN A 77 -2.03 -15.09 -30.75
CA ASN A 77 -1.25 -16.30 -30.52
C ASN A 77 -0.44 -16.24 -29.22
N GLY A 78 -0.65 -15.21 -28.41
CA GLY A 78 0.07 -14.98 -27.17
C GLY A 78 -0.41 -15.87 -26.02
N LEU A 79 0.24 -15.68 -24.88
CA LEU A 79 -0.19 -16.26 -23.62
C LEU A 79 -1.52 -15.67 -23.18
N ARG A 80 -2.19 -16.31 -22.25
CA ARG A 80 -3.32 -15.74 -21.53
C ARG A 80 -3.03 -15.67 -20.05
N LEU A 81 -3.01 -14.46 -19.52
CA LEU A 81 -2.79 -14.19 -18.11
C LEU A 81 -4.07 -13.65 -17.44
N ASN A 82 -4.29 -14.04 -16.20
CA ASN A 82 -5.39 -13.51 -15.41
C ASN A 82 -5.05 -12.10 -14.90
N VAL A 83 -6.05 -11.24 -14.93
CA VAL A 83 -6.03 -9.90 -14.33
C VAL A 83 -7.25 -9.79 -13.41
N PRO A 84 -7.11 -9.42 -12.13
CA PRO A 84 -5.86 -9.17 -11.43
C PRO A 84 -5.07 -10.45 -11.12
N SER A 85 -3.76 -10.40 -11.26
CA SER A 85 -2.77 -11.33 -10.69
C SER A 85 -1.35 -10.88 -11.06
N ASP A 86 -0.35 -11.43 -10.37
CA ASP A 86 1.02 -11.38 -10.84
C ASP A 86 1.28 -12.45 -11.92
N TRP A 87 2.23 -12.24 -12.82
CA TRP A 87 2.59 -13.25 -13.82
C TRP A 87 3.49 -14.37 -13.28
N ASN A 88 4.25 -14.09 -12.19
CA ASN A 88 5.25 -14.99 -11.65
C ASN A 88 4.65 -16.25 -11.02
N SER A 89 3.38 -16.18 -10.58
CA SER A 89 2.66 -17.31 -10.00
C SER A 89 1.77 -18.08 -11.00
N GLN A 90 1.58 -17.55 -12.22
CA GLN A 90 0.63 -18.14 -13.17
C GLN A 90 1.26 -19.21 -14.06
N MET A 91 2.56 -19.12 -14.32
CA MET A 91 3.27 -20.06 -15.19
C MET A 91 4.67 -20.34 -14.63
N PRO A 92 5.15 -21.62 -14.66
CA PRO A 92 6.48 -21.97 -14.19
C PRO A 92 7.60 -21.19 -14.89
N GLU A 93 7.46 -20.93 -16.19
CA GLU A 93 8.43 -20.23 -17.03
C GLU A 93 8.58 -18.77 -16.64
N LEU A 94 7.54 -18.17 -16.05
CA LEU A 94 7.53 -16.78 -15.60
C LEU A 94 7.90 -16.61 -14.13
N LYS A 95 8.14 -17.70 -13.40
CA LYS A 95 8.41 -17.65 -11.95
C LYS A 95 9.50 -16.65 -11.57
N TYR A 96 10.58 -16.60 -12.34
CA TYR A 96 11.73 -15.73 -12.10
C TYR A 96 11.84 -14.60 -13.12
N TYR A 97 10.82 -14.44 -13.98
CA TYR A 97 10.89 -13.45 -15.04
C TYR A 97 10.78 -12.02 -14.46
N GLU A 98 11.79 -11.22 -14.72
CA GLU A 98 11.82 -9.78 -14.54
C GLU A 98 12.08 -9.15 -15.91
N GLY A 99 11.17 -8.31 -16.38
CA GLY A 99 11.23 -7.74 -17.72
C GLY A 99 9.90 -7.13 -18.15
N THR A 100 9.67 -7.11 -19.47
CA THR A 100 8.48 -6.53 -20.06
C THR A 100 7.49 -7.61 -20.50
N ILE A 101 6.22 -7.47 -20.08
CA ILE A 101 5.08 -8.19 -20.64
C ILE A 101 4.04 -7.19 -21.13
N TRP A 102 3.57 -7.39 -22.34
CA TRP A 102 2.44 -6.66 -22.90
C TRP A 102 1.15 -7.40 -22.65
N TYR A 103 0.15 -6.68 -22.17
CA TYR A 103 -1.22 -7.17 -21.99
C TYR A 103 -2.12 -6.57 -23.03
N GLY A 104 -3.05 -7.34 -23.60
CA GLY A 104 -4.03 -6.93 -24.58
C GLY A 104 -5.46 -7.29 -24.15
N ARG A 105 -6.40 -6.33 -24.29
CA ARG A 105 -7.82 -6.53 -23.97
C ARG A 105 -8.72 -5.82 -24.95
N LYS A 106 -9.65 -6.56 -25.58
CA LYS A 106 -10.79 -5.97 -26.33
C LYS A 106 -11.94 -5.70 -25.36
N PHE A 107 -12.62 -4.57 -25.52
CA PHE A 107 -13.81 -4.25 -24.74
C PHE A 107 -14.75 -3.30 -25.44
N GLY A 108 -16.04 -3.35 -25.08
CA GLY A 108 -17.02 -2.30 -25.36
C GLY A 108 -17.18 -1.38 -24.15
N ALA A 109 -17.54 -0.13 -24.38
CA ALA A 109 -17.79 0.83 -23.34
C ALA A 109 -19.22 1.34 -23.38
N VAL A 110 -19.96 1.14 -22.29
CA VAL A 110 -21.30 1.73 -22.15
C VAL A 110 -21.17 3.09 -21.49
N LYS A 111 -21.55 4.12 -22.21
CA LYS A 111 -21.51 5.52 -21.76
C LYS A 111 -22.88 6.15 -21.91
N ALA A 112 -23.42 6.74 -20.84
CA ALA A 112 -24.58 7.60 -20.96
C ALA A 112 -24.19 8.95 -21.58
N SER A 113 -25.13 9.61 -22.24
CA SER A 113 -24.89 10.94 -22.83
C SER A 113 -24.46 11.93 -21.77
N GLY A 114 -23.32 12.58 -21.97
CA GLY A 114 -22.76 13.57 -21.04
C GLY A 114 -21.89 12.99 -19.94
N ASP A 115 -21.79 11.66 -19.78
CA ASP A 115 -20.90 11.04 -18.79
C ASP A 115 -19.43 11.15 -19.21
N ARG A 116 -18.57 11.20 -18.19
CA ARG A 116 -17.12 11.00 -18.32
C ARG A 116 -16.77 9.55 -18.05
N LEU A 117 -15.78 9.02 -18.75
CA LEU A 117 -15.26 7.68 -18.57
C LEU A 117 -13.81 7.70 -18.15
N PHE A 118 -13.50 6.92 -17.13
CA PHE A 118 -12.15 6.76 -16.60
C PHE A 118 -11.74 5.29 -16.65
N LEU A 119 -10.52 5.04 -17.10
CA LEU A 119 -9.86 3.76 -16.95
C LEU A 119 -9.10 3.77 -15.62
N HIS A 120 -9.50 2.92 -14.70
CA HIS A 120 -8.89 2.78 -13.37
C HIS A 120 -8.10 1.49 -13.27
N PHE A 121 -6.87 1.59 -12.77
CA PHE A 121 -6.03 0.47 -12.38
C PHE A 121 -5.79 0.52 -10.87
N GLY A 122 -6.10 -0.57 -10.16
CA GLY A 122 -5.82 -0.68 -8.73
C GLY A 122 -4.33 -0.77 -8.39
N ALA A 123 -3.54 -1.43 -9.23
CA ALA A 123 -2.07 -1.37 -9.27
C ALA A 123 -1.52 -2.12 -10.49
N VAL A 124 -0.40 -1.62 -11.03
CA VAL A 124 0.39 -2.27 -12.07
C VAL A 124 1.85 -2.29 -11.62
N SER A 125 2.44 -3.46 -11.47
CA SER A 125 3.78 -3.62 -10.92
C SER A 125 4.82 -3.87 -12.03
N TYR A 126 5.84 -3.05 -12.23
CA TYR A 126 6.21 -1.88 -11.43
C TYR A 126 5.90 -0.58 -12.15
N ARG A 127 6.22 -0.48 -13.45
CA ARG A 127 5.93 0.66 -14.34
C ARG A 127 5.14 0.19 -15.54
N CYS A 128 4.31 1.08 -16.08
CA CYS A 128 3.51 0.77 -17.25
C CYS A 128 3.35 1.95 -18.19
N ARG A 129 3.07 1.61 -19.46
CA ARG A 129 2.54 2.50 -20.50
C ARG A 129 1.22 1.95 -20.98
N ILE A 130 0.27 2.83 -21.18
CA ILE A 130 -1.10 2.45 -21.50
C ILE A 130 -1.45 3.03 -22.88
N TYR A 131 -1.92 2.15 -23.75
CA TYR A 131 -2.32 2.48 -25.11
C TYR A 131 -3.79 2.12 -25.31
N LEU A 132 -4.59 3.07 -25.77
CA LEU A 132 -5.98 2.85 -26.16
C LEU A 132 -6.11 3.10 -27.65
N ASN A 133 -6.62 2.09 -28.38
CA ASN A 133 -6.81 2.16 -29.83
C ASN A 133 -5.54 2.57 -30.61
N GLY A 134 -4.36 2.15 -30.11
CA GLY A 134 -3.07 2.43 -30.73
C GLY A 134 -2.43 3.76 -30.35
N GLN A 135 -3.04 4.55 -29.48
CA GLN A 135 -2.48 5.80 -28.94
C GLN A 135 -2.01 5.62 -27.51
N GLU A 136 -0.81 6.07 -27.18
CA GLU A 136 -0.36 6.16 -25.78
C GLU A 136 -1.16 7.24 -25.06
N ILE A 137 -1.83 6.86 -23.96
CA ILE A 137 -2.72 7.74 -23.21
C ILE A 137 -2.20 8.05 -21.81
N ALA A 138 -1.33 7.20 -21.24
CA ALA A 138 -0.74 7.44 -19.93
C ALA A 138 0.49 6.58 -19.65
N GLN A 139 1.24 7.00 -18.63
CA GLN A 139 2.31 6.25 -17.99
C GLN A 139 2.12 6.32 -16.46
N HIS A 140 2.50 5.25 -15.78
CA HIS A 140 2.56 5.21 -14.32
C HIS A 140 3.77 4.42 -13.86
N GLU A 141 4.37 4.86 -12.74
CA GLU A 141 5.46 4.16 -12.05
C GLU A 141 5.12 4.11 -10.55
N GLY A 142 5.22 2.92 -9.97
CA GLY A 142 4.83 2.61 -8.60
C GLY A 142 3.90 1.40 -8.55
N GLY A 143 4.41 0.25 -8.09
CA GLY A 143 3.74 -1.05 -8.22
C GLY A 143 2.59 -1.32 -7.24
N PHE A 144 2.25 -0.37 -6.34
CA PHE A 144 1.42 -0.65 -5.18
C PHE A 144 0.28 0.35 -4.97
N THR A 145 0.19 1.36 -5.81
CA THR A 145 -0.81 2.42 -5.71
C THR A 145 -1.71 2.46 -6.93
N PRO A 146 -2.97 2.88 -6.77
CA PRO A 146 -3.90 2.99 -7.88
C PRO A 146 -3.65 4.27 -8.69
N PHE A 147 -4.11 4.27 -9.94
CA PHE A 147 -4.14 5.43 -10.82
C PHE A 147 -5.29 5.34 -11.80
N GLN A 148 -5.65 6.48 -12.39
CA GLN A 148 -6.72 6.57 -13.37
C GLN A 148 -6.37 7.46 -14.56
N ILE A 149 -7.07 7.23 -15.66
CA ILE A 149 -6.93 7.98 -16.91
C ILE A 149 -8.32 8.31 -17.42
N GLU A 150 -8.59 9.56 -17.70
CA GLU A 150 -9.81 9.92 -18.42
C GLU A 150 -9.71 9.52 -19.90
N ILE A 151 -10.69 8.76 -20.36
CA ILE A 151 -10.73 8.24 -21.73
C ILE A 151 -12.01 8.68 -22.49
N THR A 152 -12.73 9.65 -21.94
CA THR A 152 -14.04 10.13 -22.44
C THR A 152 -14.06 10.35 -23.95
N ASP A 153 -13.02 10.99 -24.49
CA ASP A 153 -12.93 11.35 -25.91
C ASP A 153 -12.16 10.32 -26.76
N ALA A 154 -11.40 9.42 -26.13
CA ALA A 154 -10.57 8.42 -26.81
C ALA A 154 -11.26 7.07 -26.99
N VAL A 155 -12.31 6.79 -26.20
CA VAL A 155 -13.03 5.54 -26.21
C VAL A 155 -14.11 5.52 -27.28
N LYS A 156 -14.25 4.38 -27.95
CA LYS A 156 -15.36 4.06 -28.88
C LYS A 156 -16.43 3.27 -28.12
N GLU A 157 -17.64 3.26 -28.64
CA GLU A 157 -18.71 2.44 -28.07
C GLU A 157 -18.36 0.94 -28.13
N ASN A 158 -17.82 0.48 -29.25
CA ASN A 158 -17.43 -0.91 -29.47
C ASN A 158 -16.01 -0.98 -30.05
N ASP A 159 -15.43 -2.19 -30.02
CA ASP A 159 -14.14 -2.52 -30.62
C ASP A 159 -12.96 -1.66 -30.13
N ASN A 160 -12.96 -1.33 -28.84
CA ASN A 160 -11.78 -0.77 -28.23
C ASN A 160 -10.72 -1.85 -28.00
N PHE A 161 -9.47 -1.48 -28.22
CA PHE A 161 -8.33 -2.29 -27.85
C PHE A 161 -7.44 -1.53 -26.86
N LEU A 162 -7.29 -2.13 -25.68
CA LEU A 162 -6.40 -1.65 -24.62
C LEU A 162 -5.13 -2.50 -24.63
N ALA A 163 -3.99 -1.87 -24.87
CA ALA A 163 -2.69 -2.49 -24.68
C ALA A 163 -1.97 -1.85 -23.50
N VAL A 164 -1.37 -2.68 -22.64
CA VAL A 164 -0.62 -2.23 -21.46
C VAL A 164 0.75 -2.88 -21.48
N GLU A 165 1.79 -2.07 -21.67
CA GLU A 165 3.18 -2.44 -21.46
C GLU A 165 3.46 -2.42 -19.97
N VAL A 166 3.85 -3.55 -19.39
CA VAL A 166 4.18 -3.67 -17.96
C VAL A 166 5.62 -4.13 -17.83
N ASN A 167 6.42 -3.45 -17.00
CA ASN A 167 7.81 -3.80 -16.78
C ASN A 167 8.15 -3.76 -15.29
N ASN A 168 8.63 -4.90 -14.74
CA ASN A 168 9.04 -5.01 -13.34
C ASN A 168 10.57 -5.09 -13.13
N THR A 169 11.36 -4.74 -14.13
CA THR A 169 12.83 -4.70 -13.98
C THR A 169 13.21 -3.76 -12.83
N ARG A 170 14.05 -4.27 -11.92
CA ARG A 170 14.56 -3.52 -10.77
C ARG A 170 15.47 -2.38 -11.21
N ARG A 171 15.42 -1.26 -10.48
CA ARG A 171 16.17 -0.05 -10.79
C ARG A 171 16.67 0.62 -9.53
N VAL A 172 17.82 1.29 -9.61
CA VAL A 172 18.41 2.04 -8.50
C VAL A 172 17.56 3.24 -8.07
N ASP A 173 16.84 3.85 -9.04
CA ASP A 173 15.98 5.03 -8.85
C ASP A 173 14.49 4.66 -8.61
N ALA A 174 14.20 3.37 -8.34
CA ALA A 174 12.85 2.88 -8.05
C ALA A 174 12.55 2.85 -6.54
N ILE A 175 11.27 2.71 -6.20
CA ILE A 175 10.76 2.52 -4.85
C ILE A 175 9.90 1.23 -4.82
N PRO A 176 10.41 0.09 -4.26
CA PRO A 176 11.74 -0.10 -3.67
C PRO A 176 12.87 -0.07 -4.71
N ALA A 177 14.11 0.05 -4.24
CA ALA A 177 15.31 0.06 -5.09
C ALA A 177 15.70 -1.35 -5.59
N MET A 178 17.01 -1.59 -5.85
CA MET A 178 17.48 -2.84 -6.45
C MET A 178 17.31 -4.09 -5.58
N ALA A 179 17.50 -3.96 -4.27
CA ALA A 179 17.50 -5.08 -3.34
C ALA A 179 16.37 -4.94 -2.31
N PHE A 180 15.55 -5.98 -2.18
CA PHE A 180 14.48 -6.05 -1.16
C PHE A 180 14.12 -7.51 -0.87
N ASP A 181 13.77 -7.83 0.38
CA ASP A 181 13.56 -9.20 0.88
C ASP A 181 12.12 -9.71 0.69
N TRP A 182 11.53 -9.46 -0.50
CA TRP A 182 10.26 -10.05 -0.92
C TRP A 182 10.25 -10.28 -2.43
N TRP A 183 9.29 -11.07 -2.94
CA TRP A 183 9.25 -11.41 -4.36
C TRP A 183 8.88 -10.20 -5.23
N ASN A 184 9.62 -10.01 -6.32
CA ASN A 184 9.38 -8.94 -7.27
C ASN A 184 8.26 -9.33 -8.26
N TYR A 185 7.04 -9.40 -7.75
CA TYR A 185 5.87 -9.72 -8.55
C TYR A 185 5.62 -8.68 -9.62
N GLY A 186 5.52 -9.10 -10.91
CA GLY A 186 5.17 -8.23 -12.02
C GLY A 186 3.75 -8.49 -12.53
N GLY A 187 3.14 -7.49 -13.14
CA GLY A 187 1.82 -7.64 -13.77
C GLY A 187 0.80 -6.58 -13.40
N ILE A 188 -0.43 -6.76 -13.90
CA ILE A 188 -1.61 -6.00 -13.47
C ILE A 188 -2.16 -6.73 -12.24
N THR A 189 -1.68 -6.32 -11.07
CA THR A 189 -1.83 -7.08 -9.82
C THR A 189 -3.13 -6.81 -9.08
N ARG A 190 -3.87 -5.76 -9.45
CA ARG A 190 -5.17 -5.39 -8.87
C ARG A 190 -6.18 -5.09 -9.96
N ASP A 191 -7.43 -4.87 -9.56
CA ASP A 191 -8.57 -4.69 -10.45
C ASP A 191 -8.36 -3.61 -11.51
N VAL A 192 -8.99 -3.84 -12.68
CA VAL A 192 -9.10 -2.85 -13.75
C VAL A 192 -10.57 -2.59 -14.03
N PHE A 193 -10.97 -1.32 -13.97
CA PHE A 193 -12.35 -0.88 -14.19
C PHE A 193 -12.45 0.24 -15.21
N LEU A 194 -13.55 0.24 -15.95
CA LEU A 194 -14.09 1.47 -16.52
C LEU A 194 -15.04 2.09 -15.50
N VAL A 195 -14.79 3.32 -15.09
CA VAL A 195 -15.59 4.07 -14.14
C VAL A 195 -16.33 5.16 -14.87
N SER A 196 -17.66 5.20 -14.74
CA SER A 196 -18.51 6.22 -15.34
C SER A 196 -18.96 7.21 -14.28
N THR A 197 -18.83 8.50 -14.58
CA THR A 197 -19.26 9.61 -13.71
C THR A 197 -20.07 10.63 -14.52
N PRO A 198 -20.93 11.43 -13.87
CA PRO A 198 -21.48 12.61 -14.49
C PRO A 198 -20.39 13.59 -14.95
N LYS A 199 -20.75 14.59 -15.73
CA LYS A 199 -19.82 15.64 -16.20
C LYS A 199 -19.11 16.32 -15.04
N ILE A 200 -19.84 16.68 -13.97
CA ILE A 200 -19.31 17.21 -12.71
C ILE A 200 -19.66 16.20 -11.63
N PHE A 201 -18.66 15.69 -10.96
CA PHE A 201 -18.79 14.65 -9.96
C PHE A 201 -18.04 14.99 -8.67
N ILE A 202 -18.30 14.25 -7.61
CA ILE A 202 -17.60 14.35 -6.32
C ILE A 202 -16.23 13.66 -6.50
N ASP A 203 -15.18 14.44 -6.70
CA ASP A 203 -13.84 13.94 -6.99
C ASP A 203 -13.13 13.46 -5.73
N ASP A 204 -13.18 14.27 -4.68
CA ASP A 204 -12.52 13.97 -3.41
C ASP A 204 -13.39 14.34 -2.21
N TYR A 205 -13.23 13.60 -1.13
CA TYR A 205 -13.80 13.95 0.16
C TYR A 205 -12.97 13.39 1.30
N PHE A 206 -13.08 14.06 2.46
CA PHE A 206 -12.47 13.61 3.70
C PHE A 206 -13.44 13.88 4.87
N VAL A 207 -13.96 12.81 5.48
CA VAL A 207 -14.92 12.88 6.59
C VAL A 207 -14.32 12.13 7.78
N GLN A 208 -14.09 12.85 8.89
CA GLN A 208 -13.39 12.28 10.03
C GLN A 208 -13.79 12.92 11.34
N LEU A 209 -13.57 12.23 12.45
CA LEU A 209 -13.69 12.81 13.77
C LEU A 209 -12.60 13.87 13.98
N ASP A 210 -12.95 14.97 14.63
CA ASP A 210 -11.99 16.01 15.01
C ASP A 210 -10.91 15.41 15.94
N LYS A 211 -9.66 15.82 15.76
CA LYS A 211 -8.54 15.27 16.51
C LYS A 211 -8.66 15.47 18.02
N ILE A 212 -9.32 16.56 18.43
CA ILE A 212 -9.44 16.98 19.84
C ILE A 212 -10.85 16.77 20.36
N LYS A 213 -11.88 17.17 19.58
CA LYS A 213 -13.29 17.16 19.99
C LYS A 213 -13.95 15.85 19.59
N ALA A 214 -14.22 15.01 20.57
CA ALA A 214 -14.77 13.66 20.37
C ALA A 214 -16.24 13.63 19.90
N ASP A 215 -16.91 14.78 19.86
CA ASP A 215 -18.30 14.97 19.42
C ASP A 215 -18.41 15.73 18.08
N LYS A 216 -17.26 16.06 17.44
CA LYS A 216 -17.23 16.86 16.23
C LYS A 216 -16.72 16.06 15.04
N ILE A 217 -17.51 15.97 13.97
CA ILE A 217 -17.12 15.39 12.68
C ILE A 217 -16.79 16.53 11.72
N ASN A 218 -15.60 16.52 11.16
CA ASN A 218 -15.19 17.45 10.10
C ASN A 218 -15.43 16.79 8.74
N ALA A 219 -15.90 17.56 7.76
CA ALA A 219 -16.09 17.12 6.39
C ALA A 219 -15.55 18.15 5.41
N HIS A 220 -14.80 17.68 4.45
CA HIS A 220 -14.33 18.42 3.28
C HIS A 220 -14.74 17.64 2.03
N VAL A 221 -15.34 18.28 1.06
CA VAL A 221 -15.75 17.67 -0.22
C VAL A 221 -15.33 18.59 -1.35
N LYS A 222 -14.81 18.00 -2.43
CA LYS A 222 -14.33 18.67 -3.64
C LYS A 222 -14.96 18.07 -4.88
N LEU A 223 -15.43 18.91 -5.77
CA LEU A 223 -15.91 18.53 -7.10
C LEU A 223 -14.74 18.37 -8.10
N SER A 224 -14.97 17.63 -9.17
CA SER A 224 -14.04 17.46 -10.28
C SER A 224 -13.68 18.77 -10.99
N ASP A 225 -14.54 19.74 -10.93
CA ASP A 225 -14.39 21.05 -11.57
C ASP A 225 -14.51 22.19 -10.55
N LYS A 226 -13.83 23.30 -10.83
CA LYS A 226 -13.88 24.53 -10.02
C LYS A 226 -15.20 25.27 -10.25
N LEU A 227 -16.30 24.70 -9.74
CA LEU A 227 -17.65 25.23 -9.91
C LEU A 227 -18.15 25.85 -8.60
N ALA A 228 -18.27 27.17 -8.56
CA ALA A 228 -18.84 27.90 -7.44
C ALA A 228 -20.37 27.76 -7.39
N ASN A 229 -20.94 27.90 -6.19
CA ASN A 229 -22.38 27.89 -5.92
C ASN A 229 -23.13 26.58 -6.26
N SER A 230 -22.41 25.47 -6.51
CA SER A 230 -23.02 24.15 -6.60
C SER A 230 -23.48 23.67 -5.24
N SER A 231 -24.66 23.03 -5.18
CA SER A 231 -25.16 22.44 -3.93
C SER A 231 -24.52 21.10 -3.66
N ILE A 232 -23.94 20.92 -2.47
CA ILE A 232 -23.49 19.64 -1.96
C ILE A 232 -24.25 19.35 -0.66
N THR A 233 -24.87 18.17 -0.58
CA THR A 233 -25.51 17.68 0.63
C THR A 233 -24.64 16.57 1.23
N ILE A 234 -24.34 16.69 2.53
CA ILE A 234 -23.65 15.68 3.32
C ILE A 234 -24.61 15.20 4.40
N GLU A 235 -24.81 13.88 4.48
CA GLU A 235 -25.76 13.27 5.40
C GLU A 235 -25.15 12.05 6.10
N ILE A 236 -25.39 11.94 7.42
CA ILE A 236 -25.07 10.76 8.24
C ILE A 236 -26.40 10.34 8.90
N PRO A 237 -27.21 9.48 8.25
CA PRO A 237 -28.60 9.23 8.66
C PRO A 237 -28.73 8.68 10.08
N GLU A 238 -27.86 7.74 10.49
CA GLU A 238 -27.89 7.15 11.83
C GLU A 238 -27.68 8.17 12.97
N LEU A 239 -27.00 9.29 12.68
CA LEU A 239 -26.77 10.38 13.62
C LEU A 239 -27.75 11.55 13.40
N ARG A 240 -28.70 11.43 12.48
CA ARG A 240 -29.65 12.48 12.08
C ARG A 240 -28.96 13.78 11.67
N LEU A 241 -27.76 13.69 11.10
CA LEU A 241 -26.98 14.83 10.64
C LEU A 241 -27.18 15.02 9.15
N LYS A 242 -27.50 16.25 8.74
CA LYS A 242 -27.66 16.63 7.33
C LYS A 242 -27.37 18.11 7.16
N GLN A 243 -26.56 18.46 6.17
CA GLN A 243 -26.32 19.84 5.76
C GLN A 243 -26.25 19.92 4.23
N THR A 244 -26.81 20.98 3.68
CA THR A 244 -26.66 21.36 2.27
C THR A 244 -25.90 22.68 2.21
N LEU A 245 -24.82 22.70 1.47
CA LEU A 245 -23.87 23.81 1.39
C LEU A 245 -23.61 24.18 -0.05
N LYS A 246 -23.15 25.41 -0.29
CA LYS A 246 -22.70 25.89 -1.59
C LYS A 246 -21.18 25.83 -1.69
N THR A 247 -20.68 25.35 -2.82
CA THR A 247 -19.24 25.32 -3.12
C THR A 247 -18.66 26.73 -3.24
N ASN A 248 -17.41 26.85 -2.84
CA ASN A 248 -16.58 28.05 -3.10
C ASN A 248 -16.10 28.09 -4.56
N ALA A 249 -15.27 29.07 -4.89
CA ALA A 249 -14.72 29.25 -6.26
C ALA A 249 -13.80 28.10 -6.70
N GLN A 250 -13.31 27.26 -5.78
CA GLN A 250 -12.50 26.07 -6.06
C GLN A 250 -13.31 24.80 -6.24
N GLY A 251 -14.65 24.88 -6.15
CA GLY A 251 -15.53 23.70 -6.20
C GLY A 251 -15.56 22.91 -4.88
N GLU A 252 -15.27 23.54 -3.74
CA GLU A 252 -15.10 22.86 -2.45
C GLU A 252 -16.11 23.35 -1.41
N VAL A 253 -16.48 22.43 -0.50
CA VAL A 253 -17.15 22.76 0.76
C VAL A 253 -16.37 22.21 1.94
N LYS A 254 -16.31 22.98 3.04
CA LYS A 254 -15.81 22.54 4.34
C LYS A 254 -16.84 22.81 5.40
N THR A 255 -17.13 21.83 6.24
CA THR A 255 -18.09 21.93 7.31
C THR A 255 -17.75 21.04 8.49
N SER A 256 -18.55 21.16 9.55
CA SER A 256 -18.49 20.23 10.68
C SER A 256 -19.87 19.98 11.25
N PHE A 257 -20.04 18.80 11.84
CA PHE A 257 -21.23 18.38 12.56
C PHE A 257 -20.89 18.16 14.03
N ILE A 258 -21.83 18.40 14.91
CA ILE A 258 -21.72 18.10 16.34
C ILE A 258 -22.77 17.05 16.69
N SER A 259 -22.34 15.96 17.32
CA SER A 259 -23.26 14.94 17.86
C SER A 259 -22.63 14.23 19.07
N LYS A 260 -23.38 14.14 20.15
CA LYS A 260 -23.02 13.36 21.33
C LYS A 260 -23.35 11.86 21.17
N GLU A 261 -24.06 11.49 20.11
CA GLU A 261 -24.51 10.12 19.84
C GLU A 261 -23.45 9.27 19.08
N ILE A 262 -22.28 9.83 18.80
CA ILE A 262 -21.21 9.13 18.06
C ILE A 262 -20.70 7.96 18.89
N LYS A 263 -20.98 6.74 18.42
CA LYS A 263 -20.30 5.52 18.89
C LYS A 263 -18.97 5.41 18.17
N ARG A 264 -17.88 5.66 18.90
CA ARG A 264 -16.54 5.68 18.31
C ARG A 264 -16.08 4.28 17.92
N TRP A 265 -15.44 4.20 16.77
CA TRP A 265 -14.84 2.97 16.28
C TRP A 265 -13.65 2.56 17.16
N SER A 266 -13.53 1.27 17.46
CA SER A 266 -12.35 0.66 18.08
C SER A 266 -12.22 -0.79 17.63
N PRO A 267 -11.05 -1.46 17.84
CA PRO A 267 -10.89 -2.88 17.54
C PRO A 267 -11.92 -3.79 18.22
N ALA A 268 -12.37 -3.44 19.42
CA ALA A 268 -13.39 -4.17 20.14
C ALA A 268 -14.84 -3.85 19.68
N ALA A 269 -15.04 -2.67 19.09
CA ALA A 269 -16.34 -2.20 18.61
C ALA A 269 -16.19 -1.47 17.27
N PRO A 270 -16.05 -2.18 16.15
CA PRO A 270 -15.74 -1.60 14.84
C PRO A 270 -16.99 -0.98 14.17
N LYS A 271 -17.54 0.07 14.80
CA LYS A 271 -18.74 0.77 14.31
C LYS A 271 -18.40 1.66 13.12
N LEU A 272 -19.06 1.41 11.99
CA LEU A 272 -19.05 2.24 10.80
C LEU A 272 -20.41 2.90 10.62
N TYR A 273 -20.41 4.10 10.08
CA TYR A 273 -21.60 4.89 9.73
C TYR A 273 -21.68 5.05 8.23
N LYS A 274 -22.88 4.95 7.68
CA LYS A 274 -23.14 5.31 6.30
C LYS A 274 -23.10 6.83 6.17
N VAL A 275 -22.16 7.33 5.37
CA VAL A 275 -22.04 8.73 4.98
C VAL A 275 -22.49 8.84 3.53
N LYS A 276 -23.44 9.74 3.27
CA LYS A 276 -23.96 10.05 1.94
C LYS A 276 -23.51 11.45 1.56
N ILE A 277 -22.92 11.58 0.38
CA ILE A 277 -22.55 12.85 -0.20
C ILE A 277 -23.21 12.93 -1.56
N SER A 278 -23.97 14.00 -1.82
CA SER A 278 -24.72 14.15 -3.07
C SER A 278 -24.67 15.57 -3.61
N THR A 279 -24.67 15.65 -4.93
CA THR A 279 -24.94 16.86 -5.73
C THR A 279 -26.28 16.68 -6.45
N GLN A 280 -26.58 17.54 -7.43
CA GLN A 280 -27.73 17.33 -8.32
C GLN A 280 -27.59 16.06 -9.17
N ASP A 281 -26.37 15.77 -9.65
CA ASP A 281 -26.12 14.77 -10.68
C ASP A 281 -25.30 13.57 -10.18
N ASP A 282 -24.62 13.68 -9.02
CA ASP A 282 -23.76 12.64 -8.47
C ASP A 282 -24.09 12.29 -7.01
N GLN A 283 -23.90 11.03 -6.64
CA GLN A 283 -24.08 10.57 -5.28
C GLN A 283 -23.04 9.49 -4.94
N ILE A 284 -22.49 9.61 -3.74
CA ILE A 284 -21.58 8.62 -3.15
C ILE A 284 -22.12 8.19 -1.80
N GLU A 285 -22.04 6.90 -1.53
CA GLU A 285 -22.21 6.32 -0.19
C GLU A 285 -20.90 5.67 0.25
N GLU A 286 -20.49 5.94 1.48
CA GLU A 286 -19.28 5.38 2.09
C GLU A 286 -19.55 4.95 3.53
N GLU A 287 -18.98 3.81 3.95
CA GLU A 287 -18.96 3.42 5.35
C GLU A 287 -17.72 4.01 6.02
N ILE A 288 -17.89 4.88 6.99
CA ILE A 288 -16.81 5.58 7.69
C ILE A 288 -16.96 5.40 9.21
N GLY A 289 -15.86 5.00 9.86
CA GLY A 289 -15.78 4.97 11.31
C GLY A 289 -15.18 6.26 11.87
N PHE A 290 -15.55 6.60 13.08
CA PHE A 290 -15.09 7.80 13.77
C PHE A 290 -14.29 7.44 15.03
N ARG A 291 -13.06 7.87 15.09
CA ARG A 291 -12.17 7.65 16.25
C ARG A 291 -11.13 8.76 16.37
N ASN A 292 -10.57 8.94 17.57
CA ASN A 292 -9.37 9.76 17.80
C ASN A 292 -8.20 8.85 18.14
N ILE A 293 -7.00 9.22 17.69
CA ILE A 293 -5.74 8.61 18.09
C ILE A 293 -4.70 9.70 18.29
N TRP A 294 -3.95 9.64 19.41
CA TRP A 294 -2.88 10.59 19.70
C TRP A 294 -1.84 9.99 20.62
N VAL A 295 -0.71 10.67 20.77
CA VAL A 295 0.37 10.33 21.69
C VAL A 295 0.40 11.36 22.82
N LYS A 296 0.64 10.89 24.05
CA LYS A 296 0.93 11.74 25.20
C LYS A 296 2.02 11.06 26.04
N GLY A 297 3.20 11.69 26.07
CA GLY A 297 4.39 11.08 26.67
C GLY A 297 4.73 9.76 25.99
N GLU A 298 4.84 8.71 26.74
CA GLU A 298 5.16 7.36 26.22
C GLU A 298 3.95 6.54 25.82
N ASP A 299 2.73 7.07 25.93
CA ASP A 299 1.50 6.33 25.70
C ASP A 299 0.80 6.70 24.40
N ILE A 300 0.21 5.69 23.75
CA ILE A 300 -0.69 5.85 22.61
C ILE A 300 -2.12 5.74 23.13
N PHE A 301 -2.94 6.74 22.81
CA PHE A 301 -4.36 6.79 23.20
C PHE A 301 -5.27 6.58 22.02
N LEU A 302 -6.21 5.66 22.15
CA LEU A 302 -7.33 5.47 21.23
C LEU A 302 -8.62 5.83 21.97
N ASN A 303 -9.34 6.83 21.46
CA ASN A 303 -10.62 7.27 22.05
C ASN A 303 -10.54 7.70 23.54
N GLY A 304 -9.38 8.11 24.01
CA GLY A 304 -9.17 8.53 25.39
C GLY A 304 -8.59 7.47 26.33
N GLU A 305 -8.44 6.24 25.86
CA GLU A 305 -7.87 5.14 26.62
C GLU A 305 -6.50 4.74 26.07
N ALA A 306 -5.55 4.46 26.96
CA ALA A 306 -4.24 3.96 26.56
C ALA A 306 -4.39 2.56 25.95
N ILE A 307 -3.71 2.33 24.82
CA ILE A 307 -3.79 1.05 24.10
C ILE A 307 -2.41 0.41 23.94
N PHE A 308 -2.34 -0.91 24.16
CA PHE A 308 -1.21 -1.72 23.74
C PHE A 308 -1.49 -2.35 22.37
N LEU A 309 -0.55 -2.19 21.43
CA LEU A 309 -0.71 -2.65 20.06
C LEU A 309 -0.23 -4.09 19.92
N LYS A 310 -1.18 -5.02 19.85
CA LYS A 310 -0.99 -6.45 19.58
C LYS A 310 -0.96 -6.63 18.08
N SER A 311 0.23 -6.50 17.46
CA SER A 311 0.37 -6.43 16.02
C SER A 311 0.97 -7.68 15.40
N ILE A 312 0.78 -7.82 14.11
CA ILE A 312 1.48 -8.76 13.25
C ILE A 312 1.72 -8.11 11.90
N SER A 313 2.86 -8.41 11.26
CA SER A 313 3.13 -8.02 9.88
C SER A 313 2.77 -9.14 8.92
N PHE A 314 2.35 -8.82 7.70
CA PHE A 314 2.27 -9.76 6.60
C PHE A 314 2.50 -9.10 5.24
N HIS A 315 3.04 -9.87 4.28
CA HIS A 315 3.07 -9.49 2.87
C HIS A 315 1.70 -9.74 2.21
N GLU A 316 1.40 -8.99 1.16
CA GLU A 316 0.19 -9.17 0.34
C GLU A 316 0.32 -10.44 -0.53
N GLU A 317 0.41 -11.59 0.14
CA GLU A 317 0.58 -12.90 -0.49
C GLU A 317 -0.37 -13.93 0.09
N ILE A 318 -0.79 -14.88 -0.76
CA ILE A 318 -1.42 -16.13 -0.33
C ILE A 318 -0.41 -17.25 -0.56
N PRO A 319 0.32 -17.70 0.48
CA PRO A 319 1.42 -18.64 0.33
C PRO A 319 1.01 -19.96 -0.33
N GLN A 320 -0.18 -20.48 -0.01
CA GLN A 320 -0.71 -21.71 -0.59
C GLN A 320 -0.91 -21.61 -2.11
N ARG A 321 -1.20 -20.41 -2.63
CA ARG A 321 -1.31 -20.11 -4.07
C ARG A 321 0.03 -19.65 -4.67
N LYS A 322 1.01 -19.31 -3.83
CA LYS A 322 2.36 -18.83 -4.20
C LYS A 322 2.36 -17.54 -5.01
N GLY A 323 1.41 -16.65 -4.76
CA GLY A 323 1.24 -15.38 -5.48
C GLY A 323 0.55 -14.30 -4.65
N ARG A 324 0.37 -13.15 -5.27
CA ARG A 324 -0.24 -11.97 -4.65
C ARG A 324 -1.68 -12.23 -4.20
N ALA A 325 -2.04 -11.64 -3.06
CA ALA A 325 -3.43 -11.50 -2.64
C ALA A 325 -4.11 -10.40 -3.46
N PHE A 326 -5.23 -10.69 -4.12
CA PHE A 326 -5.89 -9.74 -5.02
C PHE A 326 -7.41 -9.67 -4.86
N SER A 327 -7.99 -10.44 -3.95
CA SER A 327 -9.45 -10.53 -3.80
C SER A 327 -9.90 -10.28 -2.36
N GLN A 328 -11.20 -10.02 -2.20
CA GLN A 328 -11.81 -9.94 -0.88
C GLN A 328 -11.69 -11.26 -0.10
N ALA A 329 -11.75 -12.40 -0.79
CA ALA A 329 -11.58 -13.72 -0.17
C ALA A 329 -10.15 -13.87 0.40
N ASP A 330 -9.13 -13.40 -0.33
CA ASP A 330 -7.75 -13.39 0.14
C ASP A 330 -7.58 -12.51 1.38
N ALA A 331 -8.21 -11.34 1.38
CA ALA A 331 -8.20 -10.44 2.55
C ALA A 331 -8.79 -11.14 3.79
N VAL A 332 -9.90 -11.87 3.63
CA VAL A 332 -10.51 -12.63 4.73
C VAL A 332 -9.56 -13.70 5.27
N VAL A 333 -8.83 -14.43 4.40
CA VAL A 333 -7.86 -15.46 4.83
C VAL A 333 -6.77 -14.83 5.70
N LEU A 334 -6.11 -13.77 5.22
CA LEU A 334 -5.02 -13.11 5.95
C LEU A 334 -5.49 -12.53 7.28
N LEU A 335 -6.60 -11.80 7.26
CA LEU A 335 -7.13 -11.10 8.45
C LEU A 335 -7.72 -12.07 9.47
N SER A 336 -8.32 -13.19 9.04
CA SER A 336 -8.86 -14.19 9.96
C SER A 336 -7.77 -14.87 10.80
N GLU A 337 -6.60 -15.15 10.21
CA GLU A 337 -5.47 -15.69 10.96
C GLU A 337 -4.88 -14.68 11.94
N ALA A 338 -4.79 -13.40 11.56
CA ALA A 338 -4.40 -12.33 12.48
C ALA A 338 -5.41 -12.17 13.64
N LYS A 339 -6.72 -12.30 13.36
CA LYS A 339 -7.77 -12.27 14.39
C LYS A 339 -7.67 -13.45 15.34
N ALA A 340 -7.45 -14.65 14.78
CA ALA A 340 -7.25 -15.87 15.57
C ALA A 340 -6.02 -15.78 16.49
N LEU A 341 -4.95 -15.09 16.04
CA LEU A 341 -3.75 -14.83 16.84
C LEU A 341 -4.03 -13.88 18.02
N GLY A 342 -5.11 -13.10 17.97
CA GLY A 342 -5.46 -12.12 19.01
C GLY A 342 -4.97 -10.71 18.74
N CYS A 343 -4.62 -10.39 17.48
CA CYS A 343 -4.16 -9.07 17.09
C CYS A 343 -5.29 -8.02 17.14
N ASN A 344 -4.91 -6.78 17.46
CA ASN A 344 -5.75 -5.58 17.33
C ASN A 344 -5.16 -4.58 16.32
N MET A 345 -3.96 -4.84 15.80
CA MET A 345 -3.28 -4.05 14.78
C MET A 345 -2.60 -4.96 13.75
N ILE A 346 -2.44 -4.44 12.54
CA ILE A 346 -1.67 -5.08 11.47
C ILE A 346 -0.72 -4.05 10.87
N ARG A 347 0.54 -4.43 10.67
CA ARG A 347 1.47 -3.70 9.82
C ARG A 347 1.42 -4.28 8.42
N LEU A 348 0.98 -3.47 7.47
CA LEU A 348 0.93 -3.81 6.05
C LEU A 348 2.31 -3.59 5.41
N ALA A 349 3.21 -4.52 5.68
CA ALA A 349 4.61 -4.40 5.27
C ALA A 349 4.82 -4.93 3.84
N HIS A 350 5.71 -4.31 3.09
CA HIS A 350 6.39 -3.00 3.29
C HIS A 350 5.86 -1.96 2.27
N TYR A 351 4.66 -2.14 1.78
CA TYR A 351 4.05 -1.36 0.68
C TYR A 351 2.53 -1.27 0.87
N PRO A 352 1.88 -0.27 0.24
CA PRO A 352 0.44 -0.15 0.27
C PRO A 352 -0.22 -1.43 -0.24
N GLN A 353 -1.05 -2.06 0.59
CA GLN A 353 -1.70 -3.31 0.22
C GLN A 353 -3.05 -3.06 -0.45
N ASN A 354 -3.68 -4.13 -0.94
CA ASN A 354 -4.94 -4.09 -1.66
C ASN A 354 -6.05 -3.42 -0.81
N GLU A 355 -6.87 -2.60 -1.43
CA GLU A 355 -7.97 -1.89 -0.76
C GLU A 355 -8.98 -2.85 -0.09
N TYR A 356 -9.14 -4.07 -0.60
CA TYR A 356 -9.94 -5.10 0.06
C TYR A 356 -9.41 -5.45 1.45
N ILE A 357 -8.09 -5.51 1.64
CA ILE A 357 -7.46 -5.76 2.94
C ILE A 357 -7.75 -4.61 3.89
N VAL A 358 -7.55 -3.36 3.43
CA VAL A 358 -7.75 -2.15 4.26
C VAL A 358 -9.21 -2.02 4.69
N ARG A 359 -10.16 -2.17 3.76
CA ARG A 359 -11.60 -2.09 4.05
C ARG A 359 -12.09 -3.24 4.94
N MET A 360 -11.57 -4.45 4.74
CA MET A 360 -11.95 -5.59 5.57
C MET A 360 -11.35 -5.50 6.97
N ALA A 361 -10.11 -5.02 7.11
CA ALA A 361 -9.47 -4.77 8.40
C ALA A 361 -10.29 -3.77 9.25
N GLU A 362 -10.81 -2.70 8.63
CA GLU A 362 -11.70 -1.73 9.28
C GLU A 362 -12.97 -2.39 9.82
N LYS A 363 -13.61 -3.27 9.03
CA LYS A 363 -14.81 -4.03 9.43
C LYS A 363 -14.55 -5.07 10.51
N MET A 364 -13.38 -5.72 10.45
CA MET A 364 -12.98 -6.75 11.42
C MET A 364 -12.40 -6.19 12.71
N GLY A 365 -12.20 -4.87 12.81
CA GLY A 365 -11.67 -4.21 14.00
C GLY A 365 -10.15 -4.37 14.15
N PHE A 366 -9.38 -3.96 13.14
CA PHE A 366 -7.94 -3.82 13.23
C PHE A 366 -7.52 -2.38 13.04
N LEU A 367 -6.60 -1.90 13.85
CA LEU A 367 -5.78 -0.75 13.52
C LEU A 367 -4.78 -1.15 12.41
N LEU A 368 -4.40 -0.20 11.57
CA LEU A 368 -3.45 -0.42 10.48
C LEU A 368 -2.27 0.54 10.55
N TRP A 369 -1.11 0.02 10.22
CA TRP A 369 0.08 0.75 9.84
C TRP A 369 0.33 0.48 8.36
N GLU A 370 0.19 1.50 7.53
CA GLU A 370 0.52 1.49 6.10
C GLU A 370 1.81 2.26 5.83
N GLU A 371 2.59 1.76 4.88
CA GLU A 371 3.86 2.36 4.48
C GLU A 371 4.10 2.21 2.98
N ILE A 372 4.90 3.09 2.40
CA ILE A 372 5.48 2.89 1.07
C ILE A 372 6.85 2.21 1.22
N PRO A 373 7.35 1.49 0.20
CA PRO A 373 8.54 0.64 0.35
C PRO A 373 9.87 1.43 0.40
N ILE A 374 9.99 2.37 1.35
CA ILE A 374 11.23 3.04 1.70
C ILE A 374 12.02 2.10 2.61
N TRP A 375 12.68 1.14 2.01
CA TRP A 375 13.36 0.04 2.68
C TRP A 375 14.86 0.06 2.40
N GLN A 376 15.67 0.13 3.47
CA GLN A 376 17.14 0.10 3.46
C GLN A 376 17.77 1.05 2.41
N GLY A 377 18.30 0.51 1.32
CA GLY A 377 19.16 1.18 0.36
C GLY A 377 18.44 1.98 -0.73
N ILE A 378 17.72 3.01 -0.35
CA ILE A 378 17.12 3.99 -1.27
C ILE A 378 18.18 5.04 -1.68
N ASP A 379 18.15 5.51 -2.91
CA ASP A 379 18.95 6.64 -3.38
C ASP A 379 18.33 7.96 -2.88
N PHE A 380 18.69 8.35 -1.66
CA PHE A 380 18.15 9.52 -0.96
C PHE A 380 18.65 10.86 -1.53
N GLU A 381 19.71 10.86 -2.33
CA GLU A 381 20.25 12.08 -2.97
C GLU A 381 19.58 12.37 -4.30
N ASN A 382 18.89 11.39 -4.88
CA ASN A 382 18.26 11.50 -6.19
C ASN A 382 16.88 12.17 -6.09
N GLU A 383 16.77 13.35 -6.68
CA GLU A 383 15.52 14.14 -6.65
C GLU A 383 14.36 13.40 -7.33
N SER A 384 14.60 12.71 -8.46
CA SER A 384 13.57 11.91 -9.14
C SER A 384 13.05 10.77 -8.26
N THR A 385 13.92 10.12 -7.47
CA THR A 385 13.53 9.09 -6.50
C THR A 385 12.65 9.70 -5.41
N LYS A 386 12.99 10.89 -4.92
CA LYS A 386 12.22 11.63 -3.92
C LYS A 386 10.82 12.02 -4.43
N GLU A 387 10.74 12.51 -5.67
CA GLU A 387 9.46 12.84 -6.31
C GLU A 387 8.56 11.60 -6.49
N LYS A 388 9.12 10.48 -6.94
CA LYS A 388 8.40 9.19 -7.07
C LYS A 388 7.87 8.72 -5.71
N ALA A 389 8.69 8.79 -4.67
CA ALA A 389 8.28 8.42 -3.32
C ALA A 389 7.18 9.33 -2.79
N GLY A 390 7.30 10.65 -2.98
CA GLY A 390 6.27 11.62 -2.63
C GLY A 390 4.95 11.37 -3.35
N LYS A 391 4.99 11.06 -4.66
CA LYS A 391 3.81 10.70 -5.44
C LYS A 391 3.14 9.44 -4.88
N MET A 392 3.90 8.35 -4.68
CA MET A 392 3.38 7.09 -4.13
C MET A 392 2.78 7.29 -2.73
N MET A 393 3.43 8.09 -1.87
CA MET A 393 2.91 8.44 -0.56
C MET A 393 1.58 9.21 -0.67
N GLY A 394 1.51 10.19 -1.55
CA GLY A 394 0.29 10.98 -1.80
C GLY A 394 -0.86 10.10 -2.30
N GLU A 395 -0.60 9.18 -3.23
CA GLU A 395 -1.59 8.24 -3.77
C GLU A 395 -2.12 7.29 -2.67
N MET A 396 -1.24 6.75 -1.81
CA MET A 396 -1.61 5.91 -0.67
C MET A 396 -2.50 6.66 0.32
N VAL A 397 -2.07 7.83 0.77
CA VAL A 397 -2.81 8.63 1.76
C VAL A 397 -4.16 9.10 1.19
N ALA A 398 -4.21 9.53 -0.07
CA ALA A 398 -5.45 9.97 -0.72
C ALA A 398 -6.47 8.83 -0.83
N ARG A 399 -6.02 7.59 -1.13
CA ARG A 399 -6.87 6.40 -1.18
C ARG A 399 -7.51 6.08 0.17
N ASP A 400 -6.70 6.11 1.26
CA ASP A 400 -7.10 5.50 2.52
C ASP A 400 -7.39 6.49 3.67
N LYS A 401 -7.28 7.80 3.44
CA LYS A 401 -7.53 8.84 4.46
C LYS A 401 -8.91 8.75 5.15
N ASN A 402 -9.92 8.18 4.48
CA ASN A 402 -11.24 7.97 5.07
C ASN A 402 -11.35 6.66 5.90
N ARG A 403 -10.33 5.82 5.90
CA ARG A 403 -10.34 4.55 6.67
C ARG A 403 -9.98 4.82 8.12
N CYS A 404 -10.92 4.62 9.04
CA CYS A 404 -10.68 4.81 10.47
C CYS A 404 -9.72 3.76 11.05
N ALA A 405 -9.57 2.61 10.41
CA ALA A 405 -8.57 1.61 10.73
C ALA A 405 -7.14 2.16 10.69
N LEU A 406 -6.84 3.07 9.74
CA LEU A 406 -5.50 3.65 9.61
C LEU A 406 -5.12 4.45 10.86
N ALA A 407 -4.11 3.97 11.58
CA ALA A 407 -3.53 4.61 12.75
C ALA A 407 -2.20 5.31 12.42
N PHE A 408 -1.40 4.69 11.53
CA PHE A 408 -0.03 5.11 11.25
C PHE A 408 0.25 5.20 9.77
N TRP A 409 0.92 6.28 9.37
CA TRP A 409 1.60 6.42 8.10
C TRP A 409 3.10 6.16 8.32
N GLY A 410 3.60 5.05 7.75
CA GLY A 410 4.99 4.66 7.80
C GLY A 410 5.83 5.38 6.75
N VAL A 411 6.94 5.98 7.15
CA VAL A 411 7.76 6.83 6.27
C VAL A 411 9.14 6.27 5.98
N ALA A 412 9.60 5.25 6.71
CA ALA A 412 10.88 4.57 6.47
C ALA A 412 10.95 3.22 7.21
N ASN A 413 11.73 2.29 6.66
CA ASN A 413 12.13 1.03 7.28
C ASN A 413 13.63 0.77 7.10
N GLU A 414 14.37 0.59 8.20
CA GLU A 414 15.78 0.18 8.24
C GLU A 414 16.72 1.05 7.39
N THR A 415 16.47 2.34 7.36
CA THR A 415 17.28 3.31 6.60
C THR A 415 18.42 3.86 7.43
N GLN A 416 19.62 3.95 6.83
CA GLN A 416 20.81 4.44 7.54
C GLN A 416 20.77 5.97 7.74
N PRO A 417 21.20 6.48 8.90
CA PRO A 417 21.20 7.92 9.20
C PRO A 417 22.08 8.71 8.24
N SER A 418 21.49 9.71 7.61
CA SER A 418 22.21 10.72 6.82
C SER A 418 21.32 11.95 6.65
N GLU A 419 21.90 13.12 6.35
CA GLU A 419 21.07 14.30 6.11
C GLU A 419 20.23 14.20 4.83
N PRO A 420 20.72 13.62 3.70
CA PRO A 420 19.84 13.33 2.55
C PRO A 420 18.65 12.44 2.91
N ARG A 421 18.86 11.35 3.68
CA ARG A 421 17.77 10.51 4.20
C ARG A 421 16.79 11.32 5.04
N ASN A 422 17.26 12.16 5.94
CA ASN A 422 16.41 12.97 6.81
C ASN A 422 15.56 13.95 5.99
N ALA A 423 16.17 14.66 5.04
CA ALA A 423 15.47 15.57 4.13
C ALA A 423 14.41 14.86 3.29
N PHE A 424 14.72 13.67 2.79
CA PHE A 424 13.79 12.81 2.04
C PHE A 424 12.58 12.41 2.90
N ILE A 425 12.81 11.93 4.13
CA ILE A 425 11.72 11.50 5.02
C ILE A 425 10.87 12.72 5.45
N ARG A 426 11.46 13.89 5.70
CA ARG A 426 10.69 15.13 5.97
C ARG A 426 9.78 15.50 4.79
N HIS A 427 10.24 15.29 3.54
CA HIS A 427 9.39 15.48 2.36
C HIS A 427 8.18 14.53 2.37
N LEU A 428 8.36 13.24 2.73
CA LEU A 428 7.25 12.29 2.86
C LEU A 428 6.28 12.67 3.98
N ILE A 429 6.79 13.10 5.13
CA ILE A 429 5.96 13.59 6.24
C ILE A 429 5.14 14.80 5.80
N ALA A 430 5.75 15.76 5.11
CA ALA A 430 5.06 16.94 4.59
C ALA A 430 3.96 16.54 3.59
N THR A 431 4.21 15.58 2.71
CA THR A 431 3.23 15.04 1.76
C THR A 431 2.04 14.41 2.49
N CYS A 432 2.28 13.58 3.51
CA CYS A 432 1.22 13.02 4.35
C CYS A 432 0.40 14.12 5.01
N ARG A 433 1.07 15.06 5.68
CA ARG A 433 0.42 16.12 6.47
C ARG A 433 -0.37 17.12 5.62
N ALA A 434 -0.02 17.29 4.35
CA ALA A 434 -0.79 18.11 3.41
C ALA A 434 -2.19 17.51 3.13
N ILE A 435 -2.33 16.18 3.24
CA ILE A 435 -3.59 15.45 2.96
C ILE A 435 -4.29 15.06 4.27
N ASP A 436 -3.53 14.54 5.25
CA ASP A 436 -4.06 14.01 6.51
C ASP A 436 -3.21 14.43 7.71
N THR A 437 -3.79 15.19 8.62
CA THR A 437 -3.17 15.62 9.88
C THR A 437 -3.60 14.77 11.08
N SER A 438 -4.46 13.77 10.89
CA SER A 438 -5.14 13.05 11.97
C SER A 438 -4.49 11.72 12.36
N ARG A 439 -3.66 11.12 11.50
CA ARG A 439 -2.93 9.87 11.77
C ARG A 439 -1.54 10.17 12.30
N LEU A 440 -0.96 9.19 12.99
CA LEU A 440 0.39 9.28 13.54
C LEU A 440 1.44 8.94 12.47
N ILE A 441 2.62 9.56 12.58
CA ILE A 441 3.77 9.25 11.73
C ILE A 441 4.70 8.31 12.49
N ILE A 442 5.16 7.26 11.80
CA ILE A 442 6.00 6.22 12.36
C ILE A 442 7.12 5.83 11.37
N ALA A 443 8.27 5.42 11.88
CA ALA A 443 9.32 4.75 11.11
C ALA A 443 9.91 3.60 11.93
N ALA A 444 10.36 2.55 11.23
CA ALA A 444 11.02 1.41 11.84
C ALA A 444 12.54 1.50 11.63
N PHE A 445 13.31 1.32 12.72
CA PHE A 445 14.76 1.40 12.77
C PHE A 445 15.37 0.06 13.18
N ASP A 446 16.57 -0.27 12.66
CA ASP A 446 17.34 -1.47 13.02
C ASP A 446 18.62 -1.16 13.83
N LEU A 447 18.88 0.11 14.11
CA LEU A 447 20.13 0.66 14.64
C LEU A 447 20.31 0.52 16.16
N VAL A 448 19.45 -0.23 16.82
CA VAL A 448 19.60 -0.51 18.26
C VAL A 448 20.84 -1.37 18.49
N ARG A 449 21.78 -0.86 19.30
CA ARG A 449 23.02 -1.53 19.67
C ARG A 449 23.14 -1.66 21.18
N PHE A 450 23.89 -2.66 21.62
CA PHE A 450 24.20 -2.84 23.05
C PHE A 450 25.43 -2.00 23.44
N ASN A 451 25.26 -1.09 24.36
CA ASN A 451 26.36 -0.33 24.97
C ASN A 451 26.93 -1.14 26.14
N LYS A 452 28.15 -1.65 25.97
CA LYS A 452 28.82 -2.52 26.97
C LYS A 452 29.14 -1.79 28.28
N GLU A 453 29.45 -0.48 28.21
CA GLU A 453 29.78 0.32 29.40
C GLU A 453 28.54 0.56 30.26
N LYS A 454 27.42 0.92 29.62
CA LYS A 454 26.15 1.18 30.31
C LYS A 454 25.32 -0.10 30.55
N GLN A 455 25.72 -1.25 29.98
CA GLN A 455 24.96 -2.50 30.00
C GLN A 455 23.51 -2.32 29.50
N THR A 456 23.31 -1.53 28.44
CA THR A 456 21.99 -1.04 28.00
C THR A 456 21.90 -1.02 26.48
N PHE A 457 20.75 -1.40 25.92
CA PHE A 457 20.43 -1.18 24.52
C PHE A 457 20.13 0.29 24.27
N VAL A 458 20.79 0.89 23.29
CA VAL A 458 20.67 2.30 22.91
C VAL A 458 20.49 2.44 21.40
N MET A 459 19.88 3.53 20.98
CA MET A 459 19.77 3.92 19.58
C MET A 459 20.09 5.40 19.42
N ASP A 460 21.04 5.72 18.55
CA ASP A 460 21.55 7.08 18.32
C ASP A 460 21.10 7.58 16.93
N ASP A 461 19.80 7.71 16.70
CA ASP A 461 19.25 8.35 15.51
C ASP A 461 18.41 9.56 15.94
N PRO A 462 18.89 10.81 15.71
CA PRO A 462 18.19 12.02 16.15
C PRO A 462 16.84 12.22 15.44
N PHE A 463 16.63 11.58 14.28
CA PHE A 463 15.38 11.67 13.53
C PHE A 463 14.17 11.10 14.29
N THR A 464 14.40 10.23 15.27
CA THR A 464 13.33 9.68 16.13
C THR A 464 12.48 10.77 16.78
N LYS A 465 13.06 11.94 17.07
CA LYS A 465 12.37 13.08 17.69
C LYS A 465 11.37 13.78 16.74
N GLU A 466 11.44 13.52 15.44
CA GLU A 466 10.54 14.09 14.42
C GLU A 466 9.30 13.20 14.18
N LEU A 467 9.24 12.04 14.85
CA LEU A 467 8.16 11.05 14.72
C LEU A 467 7.19 11.13 15.90
N ASP A 468 5.93 10.75 15.66
CA ASP A 468 4.94 10.59 16.73
C ASP A 468 5.21 9.31 17.53
N VAL A 469 5.65 8.23 16.87
CA VAL A 469 5.93 6.91 17.43
C VAL A 469 7.21 6.35 16.83
N VAL A 470 8.05 5.75 17.65
CA VAL A 470 9.28 5.08 17.21
C VAL A 470 9.06 3.58 17.15
N ALA A 471 9.49 2.95 16.07
CA ALA A 471 9.46 1.50 15.94
C ALA A 471 10.88 0.93 15.73
N VAL A 472 11.10 -0.31 16.17
CA VAL A 472 12.40 -0.96 16.12
C VAL A 472 12.28 -2.38 15.61
N ASN A 473 13.12 -2.72 14.64
CA ASN A 473 13.36 -4.07 14.17
C ASN A 473 14.57 -4.64 14.90
N LYS A 474 14.39 -5.68 15.71
CA LYS A 474 15.50 -6.28 16.45
C LYS A 474 15.38 -7.79 16.58
N TYR A 475 16.28 -8.49 15.93
CA TYR A 475 16.29 -9.95 15.82
C TYR A 475 17.33 -10.58 16.75
N LEU A 476 17.14 -10.42 18.08
CA LEU A 476 18.01 -11.10 19.07
C LEU A 476 17.73 -12.60 19.10
N GLY A 477 18.82 -13.36 19.06
CA GLY A 477 18.75 -14.80 18.96
C GLY A 477 18.69 -15.32 17.51
N TRP A 478 18.56 -14.43 16.49
CA TRP A 478 18.59 -14.82 15.07
C TRP A 478 19.75 -14.18 14.32
N TYR A 479 19.65 -12.87 14.00
CA TYR A 479 20.74 -12.13 13.34
C TYR A 479 21.78 -11.60 14.31
N HIS A 480 21.39 -11.43 15.58
CA HIS A 480 22.26 -10.92 16.64
C HIS A 480 22.24 -11.89 17.82
N SER A 481 23.44 -12.22 18.36
CA SER A 481 23.53 -12.96 19.62
C SER A 481 23.04 -12.12 20.80
N TRP A 482 22.60 -12.79 21.85
CA TRP A 482 22.24 -12.14 23.11
C TRP A 482 23.49 -11.60 23.81
N PRO A 483 23.64 -10.28 24.03
CA PRO A 483 24.79 -9.72 24.74
C PRO A 483 24.70 -9.94 26.27
N VAL A 484 23.47 -10.08 26.77
CA VAL A 484 23.10 -10.39 28.17
C VAL A 484 21.90 -11.34 28.14
N SER A 485 21.59 -11.97 29.27
CA SER A 485 20.38 -12.80 29.37
C SER A 485 19.11 -11.93 29.20
N PRO A 486 18.02 -12.48 28.61
CA PRO A 486 16.79 -11.73 28.32
C PRO A 486 16.20 -10.96 29.51
N ASP A 487 16.24 -11.55 30.70
CA ASP A 487 15.77 -10.99 31.97
C ASP A 487 16.61 -9.79 32.46
N LYS A 488 17.82 -9.61 31.93
CA LYS A 488 18.73 -8.50 32.27
C LYS A 488 18.86 -7.44 31.17
N ALA A 489 18.11 -7.59 30.11
CA ALA A 489 18.16 -6.66 28.97
C ALA A 489 17.48 -5.32 29.32
N VAL A 490 18.27 -4.28 29.55
CA VAL A 490 17.80 -2.91 29.80
C VAL A 490 17.78 -2.12 28.50
N TRP A 491 16.71 -1.34 28.27
CA TRP A 491 16.54 -0.52 27.07
C TRP A 491 16.44 0.97 27.41
N ASP A 492 17.27 1.77 26.76
CA ASP A 492 17.22 3.24 26.77
C ASP A 492 17.07 3.73 25.32
N VAL A 493 15.92 3.40 24.74
CA VAL A 493 15.58 3.67 23.34
C VAL A 493 14.30 4.47 23.27
N ALA A 494 14.32 5.59 22.56
CA ALA A 494 13.17 6.48 22.36
C ALA A 494 12.52 6.94 23.69
N LYS A 495 13.32 7.26 24.69
CA LYS A 495 12.84 7.72 25.99
C LYS A 495 11.93 8.94 25.88
N GLY A 496 10.76 8.88 26.51
CA GLY A 496 9.74 9.92 26.45
C GLY A 496 8.82 9.83 25.23
N GLN A 497 8.98 8.81 24.38
CA GLN A 497 8.12 8.50 23.22
C GLN A 497 7.63 7.04 23.29
N PRO A 498 6.47 6.70 22.68
CA PRO A 498 6.04 5.31 22.57
C PRO A 498 6.99 4.52 21.68
N LEU A 499 7.34 3.31 22.11
CA LEU A 499 8.16 2.36 21.38
C LEU A 499 7.33 1.15 20.95
N ILE A 500 7.50 0.74 19.69
CA ILE A 500 6.96 -0.52 19.15
C ILE A 500 8.13 -1.40 18.72
N ILE A 501 8.17 -2.65 19.17
CA ILE A 501 9.04 -3.64 18.52
C ILE A 501 8.30 -4.13 17.26
N SER A 502 8.68 -3.58 16.11
CA SER A 502 7.98 -3.77 14.84
C SER A 502 8.39 -5.01 14.06
N GLU A 503 9.57 -5.55 14.38
CA GLU A 503 10.00 -6.83 13.84
C GLU A 503 10.91 -7.56 14.84
N PHE A 504 10.61 -8.83 15.07
CA PHE A 504 11.43 -9.79 15.81
C PHE A 504 11.01 -11.21 15.44
N GLY A 505 11.88 -12.17 15.65
CA GLY A 505 11.61 -13.58 15.34
C GLY A 505 12.81 -14.29 14.72
N GLY A 506 12.60 -15.50 14.29
CA GLY A 506 13.59 -16.35 13.62
C GLY A 506 12.92 -17.36 12.70
N GLU A 507 13.66 -17.96 11.80
CA GLU A 507 13.13 -18.92 10.83
C GLU A 507 12.98 -20.33 11.44
N ALA A 508 11.93 -21.03 11.05
CA ALA A 508 11.74 -22.45 11.31
C ALA A 508 11.00 -23.14 10.17
N LEU A 509 11.40 -24.34 9.85
CA LEU A 509 10.70 -25.20 8.91
C LEU A 509 9.60 -25.96 9.66
N TYR A 510 8.36 -25.83 9.20
CA TYR A 510 7.20 -26.51 9.82
C TYR A 510 7.41 -28.03 9.93
N GLY A 511 7.11 -28.61 11.07
CA GLY A 511 7.28 -30.02 11.37
C GLY A 511 8.72 -30.41 11.79
N LYS A 512 9.70 -29.50 11.66
CA LYS A 512 11.06 -29.77 12.11
C LYS A 512 11.20 -29.50 13.59
N THR A 513 11.49 -30.54 14.36
CA THR A 513 11.64 -30.50 15.82
C THR A 513 13.08 -30.83 16.24
N GLY A 514 13.46 -30.57 17.47
CA GLY A 514 14.77 -30.87 18.05
C GLY A 514 15.48 -29.62 18.56
N GLU A 515 16.77 -29.61 18.61
CA GLU A 515 17.74 -28.63 19.10
C GLU A 515 17.21 -27.21 19.38
N LYS A 516 16.60 -27.01 20.55
CA LYS A 516 15.97 -25.75 20.96
C LYS A 516 16.94 -24.58 21.21
N ASP A 517 18.24 -24.87 21.32
CA ASP A 517 19.29 -23.89 21.66
C ASP A 517 20.21 -23.56 20.45
N VAL A 518 19.94 -24.13 19.27
CA VAL A 518 20.78 -23.99 18.08
C VAL A 518 19.99 -23.36 16.94
N ALA A 519 20.31 -22.10 16.60
CA ALA A 519 19.65 -21.34 15.53
C ALA A 519 19.71 -22.05 14.17
N SER A 520 20.86 -22.64 13.83
CA SER A 520 21.06 -23.38 12.57
C SER A 520 20.26 -24.69 12.49
N SER A 521 19.55 -25.07 13.53
CA SER A 521 18.65 -26.23 13.51
C SER A 521 17.42 -26.00 12.64
N TRP A 522 16.97 -24.77 12.48
CA TRP A 522 15.71 -24.40 11.79
C TRP A 522 14.49 -25.12 12.37
N SER A 523 14.57 -25.52 13.67
CA SER A 523 13.49 -26.21 14.34
C SER A 523 12.44 -25.26 14.88
N GLU A 524 11.20 -25.74 14.99
CA GLU A 524 10.14 -24.99 15.66
C GLU A 524 10.43 -24.83 17.18
N ASP A 525 11.19 -25.78 17.77
CA ASP A 525 11.62 -25.70 19.18
C ASP A 525 12.58 -24.54 19.41
N TYR A 526 13.51 -24.31 18.46
CA TYR A 526 14.36 -23.13 18.54
C TYR A 526 13.57 -21.84 18.35
N GLN A 527 12.68 -21.78 17.34
CA GLN A 527 11.84 -20.61 17.09
C GLN A 527 11.02 -20.28 18.34
N GLU A 528 10.39 -21.27 18.98
CA GLU A 528 9.61 -21.07 20.21
C GLU A 528 10.50 -20.52 21.35
N THR A 529 11.70 -21.08 21.55
CA THR A 529 12.66 -20.61 22.56
C THR A 529 13.07 -19.16 22.30
N LEU A 530 13.37 -18.81 21.04
CA LEU A 530 13.70 -17.45 20.63
C LEU A 530 12.56 -16.48 20.98
N TYR A 531 11.32 -16.84 20.68
CA TYR A 531 10.15 -16.03 21.01
C TYR A 531 10.00 -15.88 22.52
N LYS A 532 10.12 -16.96 23.32
CA LYS A 532 10.10 -16.91 24.80
C LYS A 532 11.11 -15.90 25.35
N ASN A 533 12.34 -15.94 24.84
CA ASN A 533 13.41 -15.03 25.25
C ASN A 533 13.11 -13.56 24.89
N ASN A 534 12.58 -13.30 23.72
CA ASN A 534 12.19 -11.94 23.33
C ASN A 534 11.00 -11.43 24.18
N LEU A 535 9.99 -12.26 24.46
CA LEU A 535 8.86 -11.89 25.32
C LEU A 535 9.31 -11.62 26.75
N GLU A 536 10.33 -12.32 27.27
CA GLU A 536 10.93 -12.03 28.57
C GLU A 536 11.58 -10.64 28.57
N MET A 537 12.44 -10.37 27.57
CA MET A 537 13.08 -9.06 27.41
C MET A 537 12.06 -7.92 27.33
N PHE A 538 10.94 -8.09 26.65
CA PHE A 538 9.93 -7.05 26.47
C PHE A 538 9.31 -6.56 27.79
N LYS A 539 9.33 -7.37 28.86
CA LYS A 539 8.87 -6.96 30.19
C LYS A 539 9.73 -5.82 30.80
N HIS A 540 10.97 -5.69 30.32
CA HIS A 540 11.96 -4.73 30.81
C HIS A 540 12.10 -3.48 29.93
N ILE A 541 11.21 -3.27 28.94
CA ILE A 541 11.16 -2.08 28.08
C ILE A 541 10.05 -1.15 28.60
N PRO A 542 10.40 -0.03 29.29
CA PRO A 542 9.41 0.76 30.03
C PRO A 542 8.39 1.48 29.13
N ASN A 543 8.81 1.95 27.97
CA ASN A 543 7.99 2.67 27.00
C ASN A 543 7.45 1.79 25.86
N LEU A 544 7.46 0.46 26.01
CA LEU A 544 6.91 -0.47 25.02
C LEU A 544 5.37 -0.35 24.97
N ARG A 545 4.85 -0.01 23.81
CA ARG A 545 3.40 0.13 23.55
C ARG A 545 2.88 -0.75 22.45
N GLY A 546 3.72 -1.61 21.89
CA GLY A 546 3.30 -2.60 20.91
C GLY A 546 4.39 -3.57 20.52
N THR A 547 3.97 -4.72 20.01
CA THR A 547 4.85 -5.75 19.45
C THR A 547 4.26 -6.28 18.15
N SER A 548 5.12 -6.52 17.14
CA SER A 548 4.74 -7.10 15.85
C SER A 548 5.76 -8.14 15.44
N PRO A 549 5.47 -9.42 15.60
CA PRO A 549 6.33 -10.47 15.07
C PRO A 549 6.56 -10.32 13.56
N TRP A 550 7.73 -10.65 13.10
CA TRP A 550 8.00 -10.85 11.68
C TRP A 550 8.02 -12.34 11.40
N VAL A 551 6.97 -12.94 10.85
CA VAL A 551 5.83 -12.43 10.12
C VAL A 551 4.65 -13.40 10.31
N LEU A 552 3.44 -13.09 9.86
CA LEU A 552 2.28 -13.99 10.02
C LEU A 552 2.45 -15.29 9.23
N PHE A 553 2.73 -15.20 7.92
CA PHE A 553 2.96 -16.34 7.03
C PHE A 553 4.39 -16.36 6.52
N ASP A 554 4.93 -17.55 6.26
CA ASP A 554 6.09 -17.67 5.39
C ASP A 554 5.78 -17.00 4.05
N PHE A 555 6.72 -16.27 3.46
CA PHE A 555 6.53 -15.53 2.22
C PHE A 555 7.66 -15.75 1.23
N ARG A 556 7.41 -15.51 -0.05
CA ARG A 556 8.39 -15.67 -1.11
C ARG A 556 9.47 -14.60 -1.04
N SER A 557 10.73 -15.02 -1.10
CA SER A 557 11.87 -14.11 -1.13
C SER A 557 12.99 -14.64 -2.03
N PRO A 558 13.53 -13.79 -2.93
CA PRO A 558 14.61 -14.20 -3.83
C PRO A 558 15.96 -14.38 -3.12
N PHE A 559 16.10 -13.91 -1.88
CA PHE A 559 17.34 -14.04 -1.11
C PHE A 559 17.40 -15.31 -0.24
N ARG A 560 16.33 -16.09 -0.18
CA ARG A 560 16.17 -17.21 0.75
C ARG A 560 16.35 -18.54 0.04
N PHE A 561 17.60 -18.86 -0.31
CA PHE A 561 17.98 -20.04 -1.11
C PHE A 561 18.78 -21.09 -0.34
N HIS A 562 18.59 -21.20 0.98
CA HIS A 562 19.14 -22.36 1.68
C HIS A 562 18.47 -23.64 1.16
N PRO A 563 19.24 -24.59 0.56
CA PRO A 563 18.67 -25.64 -0.30
C PRO A 563 17.68 -26.57 0.41
N THR A 564 17.86 -26.79 1.71
CA THR A 564 17.03 -27.72 2.49
C THR A 564 15.96 -27.05 3.35
N ASN A 565 16.14 -25.76 3.72
CA ASN A 565 15.27 -25.12 4.69
C ASN A 565 14.41 -23.98 4.12
N GLN A 566 14.89 -23.28 3.07
CA GLN A 566 14.21 -22.08 2.57
C GLN A 566 13.51 -22.30 1.23
N ASP A 567 14.19 -22.78 0.19
CA ASP A 567 13.61 -22.97 -1.16
C ASP A 567 12.86 -21.72 -1.69
N GLY A 568 13.48 -20.55 -1.56
CA GLY A 568 12.89 -19.28 -1.98
C GLY A 568 11.80 -18.77 -1.04
N TRP A 569 11.76 -19.21 0.21
CA TRP A 569 10.84 -18.75 1.24
C TRP A 569 11.60 -18.15 2.43
N ASN A 570 11.16 -17.00 2.90
CA ASN A 570 11.47 -16.53 4.23
C ASN A 570 10.60 -17.29 5.23
N ARG A 571 11.23 -18.10 6.08
CA ARG A 571 10.57 -19.06 7.00
C ARG A 571 10.29 -18.47 8.39
N LYS A 572 10.30 -17.14 8.53
CA LYS A 572 9.98 -16.47 9.81
C LYS A 572 8.50 -16.47 10.15
N GLY A 573 7.64 -16.92 9.25
CA GLY A 573 6.20 -17.01 9.49
C GLY A 573 5.87 -17.77 10.78
N LEU A 574 4.89 -17.27 11.51
CA LEU A 574 4.21 -18.04 12.58
C LEU A 574 3.35 -19.15 11.98
N ILE A 575 2.99 -19.00 10.71
CA ILE A 575 2.25 -19.97 9.90
C ILE A 575 3.10 -20.31 8.68
N SER A 576 3.19 -21.57 8.33
CA SER A 576 3.98 -22.05 7.19
C SER A 576 3.37 -21.64 5.84
N ASP A 577 4.15 -21.78 4.77
CA ASP A 577 3.70 -21.65 3.38
C ASP A 577 2.55 -22.62 3.00
N GLN A 578 2.36 -23.67 3.78
CA GLN A 578 1.26 -24.64 3.61
C GLN A 578 0.03 -24.30 4.46
N GLY A 579 0.09 -23.25 5.31
CA GLY A 579 -1.02 -22.82 6.15
C GLY A 579 -1.06 -23.48 7.54
N TYR A 580 -0.01 -24.16 7.96
CA TYR A 580 0.07 -24.78 9.30
C TYR A 580 0.70 -23.83 10.31
N ARG A 581 0.06 -23.71 11.48
CA ARG A 581 0.54 -22.90 12.60
C ARG A 581 1.72 -23.58 13.29
N LYS A 582 2.85 -22.85 13.40
CA LYS A 582 4.06 -23.32 14.09
C LYS A 582 3.93 -23.14 15.59
N LYS A 583 4.84 -23.76 16.39
CA LYS A 583 4.82 -23.67 17.87
C LYS A 583 4.82 -22.21 18.37
N ALA A 584 5.59 -21.34 17.77
CA ALA A 584 5.65 -19.92 18.13
C ALA A 584 4.30 -19.18 17.95
N TRP A 585 3.41 -19.64 17.05
CA TRP A 585 2.07 -19.08 16.91
C TRP A 585 1.26 -19.23 18.22
N PHE A 586 1.27 -20.40 18.82
CA PHE A 586 0.53 -20.67 20.06
C PHE A 586 1.08 -19.89 21.24
N LEU A 587 2.41 -19.71 21.30
CA LEU A 587 3.06 -18.88 22.30
C LEU A 587 2.65 -17.41 22.17
N MET A 588 2.65 -16.87 20.94
CA MET A 588 2.24 -15.49 20.67
C MET A 588 0.75 -15.27 20.92
N LYS A 589 -0.10 -16.26 20.61
CA LYS A 589 -1.52 -16.25 20.93
C LYS A 589 -1.72 -16.10 22.46
N HIS A 590 -1.04 -16.95 23.24
CA HIS A 590 -1.09 -16.86 24.69
C HIS A 590 -0.62 -15.50 25.23
N TYR A 591 0.47 -14.95 24.66
CA TYR A 591 0.96 -13.62 25.04
C TYR A 591 -0.07 -12.52 24.75
N TYR A 592 -0.70 -12.54 23.58
CA TYR A 592 -1.69 -11.53 23.21
C TYR A 592 -3.01 -11.65 23.96
N ASP A 593 -3.42 -12.84 24.35
CA ASP A 593 -4.61 -13.04 25.17
C ASP A 593 -4.46 -12.46 26.60
N ASN A 594 -3.23 -12.36 27.10
CA ASN A 594 -2.91 -11.84 28.42
C ASN A 594 -2.45 -10.36 28.43
N LYS A 595 -2.48 -9.69 27.28
CA LYS A 595 -2.27 -8.24 27.10
C LYS A 595 -3.60 -7.56 26.77
#